data_6e2a21e27453900ff6335eeae86e2cf6
#
_entry.id   6e2a21e27453900ff6335eeae86e2cf6
#
_cell.length_a   1.000
_cell.length_b   1.000
_cell.length_c   1.000
_cell.angle_alpha   90.00
_cell.angle_beta   90.00
_cell.angle_gamma   90.00
#
_symmetry.space_group_name_H-M   'P 1'
#
loop_
_entity.id
_entity.type
_entity.pdbx_description
1 polymer ?
#
loop_
_entity_poly.entity_id
_entity_poly.type
_entity_poly.pdbx_seq_one_letter_code
_entity_poly.pdbx_strand_id
1 'polypeptide(L)'
;MRAGTTTRAAATTLAVSLAALVAVTALVVTVVVRAEMSDAGPAGPGGTRTSRSMPDVKVTEAVASLAVLRDWDAARAAAWRAGDVGALRGLYLPGSRAGERDTAMLRQWAARGLVVRGMAMQVLAVELLARTDRRIVLLVTDRLARAVATRDEGRRPGTWDLPGDTVSTRRLAFRFAGAGWRLASAESRPPE
;
A
#
# COMPACT_ATOMS: atom_id res chain seq x y z
N MET A 1 -8.40 -52.06 -51.76
CA MET A 1 -8.79 -50.65 -52.06
C MET A 1 -9.62 -50.10 -50.99
N ARG A 2 -9.09 -49.22 -50.10
CA ARG A 2 -9.85 -48.28 -49.27
C ARG A 2 -8.90 -47.15 -48.88
N ALA A 3 -9.22 -45.98 -49.34
CA ALA A 3 -8.48 -44.74 -49.10
C ALA A 3 -8.70 -44.24 -47.67
N GLY A 4 -7.63 -43.94 -46.99
CA GLY A 4 -7.64 -43.29 -45.71
C GLY A 4 -7.53 -41.78 -45.86
N THR A 5 -8.54 -41.07 -45.44
CA THR A 5 -8.66 -39.62 -45.47
C THR A 5 -7.91 -39.03 -44.28
N THR A 6 -6.83 -38.31 -44.53
CA THR A 6 -6.04 -37.59 -43.53
C THR A 6 -6.69 -36.26 -43.24
N THR A 7 -7.33 -36.11 -42.08
CA THR A 7 -7.87 -34.82 -41.60
C THR A 7 -6.75 -34.01 -40.98
N ARG A 8 -6.30 -32.95 -41.64
CA ARG A 8 -5.42 -31.93 -41.09
C ARG A 8 -6.22 -31.07 -40.10
N ALA A 9 -5.88 -31.17 -38.82
CA ALA A 9 -6.33 -30.23 -37.80
C ALA A 9 -5.53 -28.93 -37.93
N ALA A 10 -6.20 -27.87 -38.33
CA ALA A 10 -5.64 -26.53 -38.33
C ALA A 10 -5.60 -26.01 -36.90
N ALA A 11 -4.39 -25.84 -36.36
CA ALA A 11 -4.16 -25.16 -35.09
C ALA A 11 -4.32 -23.65 -35.29
N THR A 12 -5.45 -23.11 -34.87
CA THR A 12 -5.69 -21.67 -34.83
C THR A 12 -4.99 -21.10 -33.60
N THR A 13 -3.83 -20.48 -33.81
CA THR A 13 -3.12 -19.74 -32.76
C THR A 13 -3.85 -18.44 -32.49
N LEU A 14 -4.64 -18.38 -31.42
CA LEU A 14 -5.24 -17.18 -30.90
C LEU A 14 -4.14 -16.39 -30.16
N ALA A 15 -3.57 -15.39 -30.83
CA ALA A 15 -2.74 -14.38 -30.21
C ALA A 15 -3.65 -13.47 -29.36
N VAL A 16 -3.71 -13.74 -28.07
CA VAL A 16 -4.33 -12.84 -27.10
C VAL A 16 -3.36 -11.71 -26.85
N SER A 17 -3.57 -10.60 -27.56
CA SER A 17 -2.92 -9.32 -27.26
C SER A 17 -3.45 -8.83 -25.90
N LEU A 18 -2.65 -9.01 -24.86
CA LEU A 18 -2.89 -8.45 -23.54
C LEU A 18 -2.58 -6.95 -23.59
N ALA A 19 -3.54 -6.14 -24.04
CA ALA A 19 -3.50 -4.71 -23.85
C ALA A 19 -3.64 -4.46 -22.35
N ALA A 20 -2.53 -4.20 -21.69
CA ALA A 20 -2.51 -3.71 -20.33
C ALA A 20 -3.14 -2.32 -20.30
N LEU A 21 -4.44 -2.26 -20.07
CA LEU A 21 -5.15 -1.02 -19.74
C LEU A 21 -4.71 -0.60 -18.34
N VAL A 22 -3.65 0.19 -18.27
CA VAL A 22 -3.29 0.93 -17.06
C VAL A 22 -4.38 1.99 -16.88
N ALA A 23 -5.44 1.61 -16.18
CA ALA A 23 -6.39 2.58 -15.64
C ALA A 23 -5.65 3.38 -14.57
N VAL A 24 -5.08 4.51 -14.96
CA VAL A 24 -4.65 5.55 -14.05
C VAL A 24 -5.93 6.13 -13.46
N THR A 25 -6.39 5.52 -12.38
CA THR A 25 -7.42 6.13 -11.54
C THR A 25 -6.76 7.35 -10.93
N ALA A 26 -7.13 8.53 -11.44
CA ALA A 26 -6.72 9.80 -10.84
C ALA A 26 -7.27 9.84 -9.41
N LEU A 27 -6.42 9.49 -8.45
CA LEU A 27 -6.73 9.60 -7.05
C LEU A 27 -6.66 11.08 -6.71
N VAL A 28 -7.81 11.72 -6.56
CA VAL A 28 -7.89 13.06 -5.97
C VAL A 28 -7.57 12.90 -4.48
N VAL A 29 -6.30 13.02 -4.14
CA VAL A 29 -5.85 13.07 -2.76
C VAL A 29 -6.11 14.49 -2.27
N THR A 30 -7.18 14.67 -1.51
CA THR A 30 -7.42 15.92 -0.79
C THR A 30 -6.45 15.97 0.39
N VAL A 31 -5.35 16.69 0.24
CA VAL A 31 -4.41 16.95 1.34
C VAL A 31 -5.01 18.05 2.20
N VAL A 32 -5.64 17.70 3.30
CA VAL A 32 -6.10 18.66 4.30
C VAL A 32 -4.92 19.03 5.20
N VAL A 33 -4.34 20.21 4.97
CA VAL A 33 -3.32 20.77 5.88
C VAL A 33 -4.03 21.63 6.91
N ARG A 34 -4.18 21.11 8.11
CA ARG A 34 -4.68 21.90 9.25
C ARG A 34 -3.58 22.89 9.67
N ALA A 35 -3.75 24.17 9.34
CA ALA A 35 -2.93 25.25 9.87
C ALA A 35 -3.48 25.62 11.27
N GLU A 36 -2.74 25.29 12.32
CA GLU A 36 -2.98 25.92 13.62
C GLU A 36 -2.54 27.39 13.49
N MET A 37 -3.51 28.29 13.65
CA MET A 37 -3.25 29.73 13.71
C MET A 37 -2.61 30.01 15.08
N SER A 38 -1.28 30.11 15.08
CA SER A 38 -0.58 30.76 16.21
C SER A 38 -0.65 32.27 16.01
N ASP A 39 -1.21 32.90 17.02
CA ASP A 39 -1.33 34.36 17.13
C ASP A 39 0.05 35.01 17.02
N ALA A 40 0.27 35.82 15.98
CA ALA A 40 1.52 36.52 15.76
C ALA A 40 1.39 37.97 16.16
N GLY A 41 2.15 38.38 17.16
CA GLY A 41 2.35 39.78 17.55
C GLY A 41 3.04 40.63 16.48
N PRO A 42 3.03 41.95 16.56
CA PRO A 42 3.31 42.86 15.46
C PRO A 42 4.79 42.95 15.09
N ALA A 43 5.01 42.93 13.77
CA ALA A 43 6.31 42.94 13.11
C ALA A 43 6.94 44.34 13.02
N GLY A 44 8.28 44.40 13.22
CA GLY A 44 9.14 45.52 12.85
C GLY A 44 9.63 45.44 11.40
N PRO A 45 9.98 46.56 10.74
CA PRO A 45 10.31 46.57 9.34
C PRO A 45 11.80 46.35 9.09
N GLY A 46 12.12 45.50 8.15
CA GLY A 46 13.46 45.44 7.55
C GLY A 46 13.98 44.03 7.24
N GLY A 47 13.98 43.67 5.96
CA GLY A 47 14.75 42.54 5.44
C GLY A 47 14.02 41.75 4.39
N THR A 48 14.35 41.94 3.12
CA THR A 48 13.91 41.14 1.98
C THR A 48 14.50 39.75 2.07
N ARG A 49 13.91 38.89 2.91
CA ARG A 49 14.11 37.46 2.82
C ARG A 49 13.07 36.93 1.85
N THR A 50 13.53 36.33 0.77
CA THR A 50 12.70 35.52 -0.10
C THR A 50 12.11 34.40 0.74
N SER A 51 10.95 34.63 1.35
CA SER A 51 10.20 33.63 2.08
C SER A 51 9.72 32.61 1.09
N ARG A 52 10.42 31.48 1.00
CA ARG A 52 9.89 30.29 0.36
C ARG A 52 8.59 29.96 1.09
N SER A 53 7.50 30.06 0.34
CA SER A 53 6.14 30.05 0.88
C SER A 53 5.91 28.81 1.75
N MET A 54 5.55 28.99 3.03
CA MET A 54 5.28 27.89 3.99
C MET A 54 4.29 26.83 3.48
N PRO A 55 3.27 27.16 2.62
CA PRO A 55 2.40 26.17 1.99
C PRO A 55 3.14 25.15 1.12
N ASP A 56 4.13 25.57 0.34
CA ASP A 56 4.85 24.73 -0.61
C ASP A 56 5.68 23.65 0.10
N VAL A 57 6.25 23.97 1.25
CA VAL A 57 7.02 23.01 2.06
C VAL A 57 6.11 21.93 2.62
N LYS A 58 4.94 22.31 3.15
CA LYS A 58 3.97 21.33 3.71
C LYS A 58 3.40 20.41 2.63
N VAL A 59 3.13 20.92 1.45
CA VAL A 59 2.66 20.11 0.30
C VAL A 59 3.74 19.12 -0.12
N THR A 60 4.99 19.56 -0.24
CA THR A 60 6.12 18.70 -0.60
C THR A 60 6.33 17.59 0.43
N GLU A 61 6.24 17.90 1.73
CA GLU A 61 6.33 16.93 2.81
C GLU A 61 5.19 15.91 2.77
N ALA A 62 3.97 16.35 2.51
CA ALA A 62 2.81 15.47 2.39
C ALA A 62 2.95 14.51 1.21
N VAL A 63 3.37 15.00 0.04
CA VAL A 63 3.63 14.18 -1.16
C VAL A 63 4.73 13.15 -0.90
N ALA A 64 5.85 13.57 -0.27
CA ALA A 64 6.94 12.67 0.07
C ALA A 64 6.51 11.61 1.12
N SER A 65 5.61 11.96 2.04
CA SER A 65 5.08 11.03 3.02
C SER A 65 4.11 10.02 2.41
N LEU A 66 3.31 10.45 1.44
CA LEU A 66 2.44 9.56 0.65
C LEU A 66 3.25 8.57 -0.19
N ALA A 67 4.41 8.99 -0.74
CA ALA A 67 5.30 8.09 -1.45
C ALA A 67 5.79 6.96 -0.52
N VAL A 68 6.21 7.30 0.72
CA VAL A 68 6.61 6.29 1.72
C VAL A 68 5.48 5.28 2.00
N LEU A 69 4.24 5.74 2.13
CA LEU A 69 3.09 4.85 2.33
C LEU A 69 2.90 3.91 1.14
N ARG A 70 2.95 4.43 -0.09
CA ARG A 70 2.78 3.65 -1.32
C ARG A 70 3.88 2.60 -1.50
N ASP A 71 5.12 2.98 -1.26
CA ASP A 71 6.27 2.07 -1.37
C ASP A 71 6.16 0.95 -0.33
N TRP A 72 5.74 1.29 0.90
CA TRP A 72 5.51 0.33 1.96
C TRP A 72 4.37 -0.65 1.61
N ASP A 73 3.21 -0.15 1.12
CA ASP A 73 2.08 -0.99 0.69
C ASP A 73 2.48 -1.92 -0.47
N ALA A 74 3.24 -1.42 -1.44
CA ALA A 74 3.75 -2.22 -2.56
C ALA A 74 4.69 -3.33 -2.09
N ALA A 75 5.62 -3.02 -1.20
CA ALA A 75 6.54 -3.99 -0.62
C ALA A 75 5.80 -5.04 0.23
N ARG A 76 4.79 -4.63 0.99
CA ARG A 76 3.91 -5.52 1.74
C ARG A 76 3.17 -6.48 0.82
N ALA A 77 2.54 -5.98 -0.24
CA ALA A 77 1.85 -6.81 -1.22
C ALA A 77 2.80 -7.79 -1.93
N ALA A 78 4.04 -7.38 -2.21
CA ALA A 78 5.06 -8.25 -2.78
C ALA A 78 5.47 -9.38 -1.83
N ALA A 79 5.68 -9.09 -0.54
CA ALA A 79 6.00 -10.08 0.48
C ALA A 79 4.86 -11.10 0.68
N TRP A 80 3.61 -10.65 0.68
CA TRP A 80 2.45 -11.53 0.74
C TRP A 80 2.34 -12.44 -0.48
N ARG A 81 2.58 -11.91 -1.68
CA ARG A 81 2.58 -12.69 -2.94
C ARG A 81 3.69 -13.74 -2.98
N ALA A 82 4.84 -13.43 -2.39
CA ALA A 82 5.98 -14.35 -2.32
C ALA A 82 5.88 -15.34 -1.16
N GLY A 83 4.97 -15.14 -0.20
CA GLY A 83 4.96 -15.90 1.05
C GLY A 83 6.19 -15.60 1.93
N ASP A 84 6.86 -14.49 1.69
CA ASP A 84 8.13 -14.15 2.36
C ASP A 84 7.88 -13.44 3.70
N VAL A 85 7.88 -14.26 4.76
CA VAL A 85 7.73 -13.78 6.14
C VAL A 85 8.90 -12.90 6.58
N GLY A 86 10.11 -13.13 6.05
CA GLY A 86 11.29 -12.35 6.37
C GLY A 86 11.20 -10.93 5.80
N ALA A 87 10.91 -10.83 4.50
CA ALA A 87 10.66 -9.55 3.83
C ALA A 87 9.52 -8.78 4.51
N LEU A 88 8.38 -9.46 4.81
CA LEU A 88 7.26 -8.83 5.49
C LEU A 88 7.65 -8.27 6.85
N ARG A 89 8.37 -9.06 7.66
CA ARG A 89 8.85 -8.61 8.98
C ARG A 89 9.77 -7.40 8.87
N GLY A 90 10.60 -7.33 7.83
CA GLY A 90 11.51 -6.22 7.57
C GLY A 90 10.83 -4.87 7.35
N LEU A 91 9.55 -4.85 7.00
CA LEU A 91 8.75 -3.63 6.80
C LEU A 91 8.29 -2.99 8.11
N TYR A 92 8.44 -3.68 9.22
CA TYR A 92 8.01 -3.23 10.54
C TYR A 92 9.20 -3.02 11.47
N LEU A 93 9.03 -2.13 12.45
CA LEU A 93 9.99 -2.05 13.57
C LEU A 93 9.86 -3.30 14.46
N PRO A 94 10.96 -3.75 15.07
CA PRO A 94 10.89 -4.77 16.11
C PRO A 94 9.90 -4.40 17.21
N GLY A 95 9.05 -5.35 17.63
CA GLY A 95 8.01 -5.12 18.62
C GLY A 95 6.74 -4.42 18.09
N SER A 96 6.64 -4.15 16.79
CA SER A 96 5.40 -3.63 16.18
C SER A 96 4.29 -4.68 16.25
N ARG A 97 3.24 -4.40 17.02
CA ARG A 97 2.06 -5.29 17.11
C ARG A 97 1.38 -5.52 15.75
N ALA A 98 1.41 -4.49 14.88
CA ALA A 98 0.89 -4.62 13.51
C ALA A 98 1.74 -5.62 12.71
N GLY A 99 3.07 -5.53 12.82
CA GLY A 99 3.99 -6.44 12.17
C GLY A 99 3.89 -7.89 12.69
N GLU A 100 3.73 -8.07 13.98
CA GLU A 100 3.54 -9.39 14.59
C GLU A 100 2.26 -10.06 14.05
N ARG A 101 1.13 -9.32 14.01
CA ARG A 101 -0.14 -9.82 13.48
C ARG A 101 -0.05 -10.15 11.99
N ASP A 102 0.53 -9.26 11.18
CA ASP A 102 0.64 -9.46 9.74
C ASP A 102 1.53 -10.65 9.39
N THR A 103 2.68 -10.79 10.05
CA THR A 103 3.58 -11.93 9.86
C THR A 103 2.99 -13.25 10.37
N ALA A 104 2.24 -13.24 11.47
CA ALA A 104 1.54 -14.42 11.96
C ALA A 104 0.47 -14.87 10.97
N MET A 105 -0.29 -13.94 10.42
CA MET A 105 -1.31 -14.22 9.40
C MET A 105 -0.67 -14.82 8.14
N LEU A 106 0.40 -14.23 7.62
CA LEU A 106 1.10 -14.77 6.44
C LEU A 106 1.58 -16.20 6.67
N ARG A 107 2.15 -16.51 7.86
CA ARG A 107 2.55 -17.89 8.21
C ARG A 107 1.38 -18.87 8.21
N GLN A 108 0.24 -18.46 8.77
CA GLN A 108 -0.96 -19.30 8.80
C GLN A 108 -1.50 -19.61 7.39
N TRP A 109 -1.41 -18.64 6.47
CA TRP A 109 -1.80 -18.82 5.07
C TRP A 109 -0.82 -19.73 4.35
N ALA A 110 0.48 -19.49 4.49
CA ALA A 110 1.54 -20.32 3.90
C ALA A 110 1.46 -21.78 4.40
N ALA A 111 1.22 -21.99 5.69
CA ALA A 111 1.05 -23.34 6.26
C ALA A 111 -0.14 -24.12 5.68
N ARG A 112 -1.13 -23.43 5.10
CA ARG A 112 -2.26 -24.04 4.38
C ARG A 112 -2.01 -24.18 2.88
N GLY A 113 -0.80 -23.85 2.41
CA GLY A 113 -0.45 -23.82 0.98
C GLY A 113 -1.19 -22.73 0.20
N LEU A 114 -1.57 -21.65 0.87
CA LEU A 114 -2.29 -20.53 0.26
C LEU A 114 -1.34 -19.36 0.00
N VAL A 115 -1.45 -18.78 -1.19
CA VAL A 115 -0.73 -17.57 -1.61
C VAL A 115 -1.75 -16.47 -1.86
N VAL A 116 -1.50 -15.28 -1.35
CA VAL A 116 -2.36 -14.10 -1.60
C VAL A 116 -1.76 -13.28 -2.73
N ARG A 117 -2.53 -13.11 -3.80
CA ARG A 117 -2.15 -12.35 -5.00
C ARG A 117 -3.05 -11.13 -5.18
N GLY A 118 -2.53 -10.13 -5.89
CA GLY A 118 -3.32 -8.96 -6.28
C GLY A 118 -3.82 -8.11 -5.10
N MET A 119 -3.15 -8.20 -3.94
CA MET A 119 -3.47 -7.34 -2.81
C MET A 119 -3.30 -5.88 -3.21
N ALA A 120 -4.40 -5.12 -3.17
CA ALA A 120 -4.42 -3.72 -3.51
C ALA A 120 -5.18 -2.93 -2.44
N MET A 121 -4.48 -1.99 -1.82
CA MET A 121 -5.11 -1.04 -0.90
C MET A 121 -5.66 0.15 -1.70
N GLN A 122 -6.92 0.47 -1.50
CA GLN A 122 -7.52 1.69 -2.00
C GLN A 122 -7.45 2.76 -0.91
N VAL A 123 -6.56 3.71 -1.09
CA VAL A 123 -6.44 4.88 -0.21
C VAL A 123 -7.48 5.90 -0.64
N LEU A 124 -8.37 6.27 0.28
CA LEU A 124 -9.47 7.22 0.07
C LEU A 124 -9.11 8.61 0.58
N ALA A 125 -8.39 8.70 1.71
CA ALA A 125 -7.89 9.94 2.26
C ALA A 125 -6.58 9.73 3.01
N VAL A 126 -5.71 10.76 3.00
CA VAL A 126 -4.48 10.81 3.79
C VAL A 126 -4.32 12.20 4.35
N GLU A 127 -4.09 12.27 5.65
CA GLU A 127 -3.71 13.49 6.37
C GLU A 127 -2.32 13.31 6.97
N LEU A 128 -1.41 14.26 6.72
CA LEU A 128 -0.11 14.29 7.36
C LEU A 128 -0.22 14.97 8.73
N LEU A 129 -0.13 14.17 9.79
CA LEU A 129 -0.21 14.69 11.16
C LEU A 129 1.14 15.21 11.67
N ALA A 130 2.24 14.55 11.30
CA ALA A 130 3.58 14.97 11.69
C ALA A 130 4.64 14.42 10.72
N ARG A 131 5.69 15.22 10.47
CA ARG A 131 6.88 14.78 9.74
C ARG A 131 8.16 15.36 10.34
N THR A 132 9.15 14.51 10.46
CA THR A 132 10.57 14.85 10.71
C THR A 132 11.43 13.94 9.84
N ASP A 133 12.75 14.15 9.84
CA ASP A 133 13.69 13.30 9.09
C ASP A 133 13.64 11.83 9.50
N ARG A 134 13.14 11.52 10.70
CA ARG A 134 13.12 10.16 11.24
C ARG A 134 11.72 9.65 11.61
N ARG A 135 10.69 10.45 11.43
CA ARG A 135 9.32 10.09 11.80
C ARG A 135 8.30 10.68 10.84
N ILE A 136 7.35 9.85 10.42
CA ILE A 136 6.15 10.26 9.68
C ILE A 136 4.95 9.72 10.44
N VAL A 137 3.92 10.55 10.61
CA VAL A 137 2.63 10.13 11.16
C VAL A 137 1.54 10.53 10.19
N LEU A 138 0.79 9.55 9.72
CA LEU A 138 -0.33 9.73 8.80
C LEU A 138 -1.62 9.28 9.45
N LEU A 139 -2.71 9.97 9.18
CA LEU A 139 -4.06 9.45 9.31
C LEU A 139 -4.52 9.01 7.94
N VAL A 140 -4.79 7.72 7.78
CA VAL A 140 -5.10 7.10 6.48
C VAL A 140 -6.48 6.49 6.55
N THR A 141 -7.35 6.87 5.63
CA THR A 141 -8.63 6.21 5.39
C THR A 141 -8.49 5.35 4.15
N ASP A 142 -8.60 4.05 4.31
CA ASP A 142 -8.38 3.08 3.24
C ASP A 142 -9.27 1.84 3.40
N ARG A 143 -9.23 0.98 2.40
CA ARG A 143 -9.79 -0.37 2.41
C ARG A 143 -8.97 -1.30 1.53
N LEU A 144 -9.02 -2.60 1.82
CA LEU A 144 -8.57 -3.61 0.88
C LEU A 144 -9.57 -3.68 -0.28
N ALA A 145 -9.18 -3.19 -1.45
CA ALA A 145 -10.05 -3.16 -2.61
C ALA A 145 -10.15 -4.52 -3.29
N ARG A 146 -9.03 -5.26 -3.32
CA ARG A 146 -8.93 -6.56 -3.98
C ARG A 146 -7.83 -7.40 -3.37
N ALA A 147 -8.09 -8.69 -3.24
CA ALA A 147 -7.08 -9.73 -3.03
C ALA A 147 -7.66 -11.07 -3.47
N VAL A 148 -6.79 -11.97 -3.93
CA VAL A 148 -7.16 -13.31 -4.38
C VAL A 148 -6.27 -14.32 -3.66
N ALA A 149 -6.87 -15.34 -3.06
CA ALA A 149 -6.13 -16.48 -2.53
C ALA A 149 -6.02 -17.55 -3.61
N THR A 150 -4.82 -18.09 -3.80
CA THR A 150 -4.57 -19.21 -4.72
C THR A 150 -3.92 -20.36 -3.97
N ARG A 151 -4.25 -21.60 -4.38
CA ARG A 151 -3.51 -22.80 -4.02
C ARG A 151 -3.02 -23.42 -5.31
N ASP A 152 -1.70 -23.38 -5.52
CA ASP A 152 -1.10 -23.84 -6.77
C ASP A 152 -0.77 -25.34 -6.73
N GLU A 153 -0.59 -25.94 -5.52
CA GLU A 153 -0.19 -27.33 -5.30
C GLU A 153 -1.12 -28.06 -4.35
N GLY A 154 -1.27 -29.38 -4.56
CA GLY A 154 -1.98 -30.28 -3.68
C GLY A 154 -3.30 -30.82 -4.21
N ARG A 155 -4.09 -31.50 -3.33
CA ARG A 155 -5.27 -32.28 -3.69
C ARG A 155 -6.38 -31.50 -4.40
N ARG A 156 -6.43 -30.18 -4.26
CA ARG A 156 -7.43 -29.32 -4.90
C ARG A 156 -6.83 -27.95 -5.19
N PRO A 157 -6.23 -27.73 -6.35
CA PRO A 157 -5.88 -26.38 -6.80
C PRO A 157 -7.16 -25.53 -6.87
N GLY A 158 -7.03 -24.24 -6.58
CA GLY A 158 -8.18 -23.36 -6.59
C GLY A 158 -7.80 -21.90 -6.40
N THR A 159 -8.75 -21.06 -6.77
CA THR A 159 -8.64 -19.60 -6.64
C THR A 159 -9.90 -19.09 -5.97
N TRP A 160 -9.75 -18.23 -4.98
CA TRP A 160 -10.86 -17.64 -4.24
C TRP A 160 -10.66 -16.13 -4.14
N ASP A 161 -11.68 -15.38 -4.52
CA ASP A 161 -11.69 -13.94 -4.23
C ASP A 161 -11.82 -13.76 -2.70
N LEU A 162 -10.96 -12.93 -2.16
CA LEU A 162 -11.08 -12.55 -0.75
C LEU A 162 -12.07 -11.39 -0.63
N PRO A 163 -12.92 -11.39 0.39
CA PRO A 163 -13.82 -10.28 0.62
C PRO A 163 -13.00 -9.01 0.83
N GLY A 164 -13.45 -7.93 0.20
CA GLY A 164 -12.89 -6.60 0.46
C GLY A 164 -13.16 -6.19 1.90
N ASP A 165 -12.27 -5.39 2.47
CA ASP A 165 -12.46 -4.80 3.79
C ASP A 165 -13.46 -3.64 3.74
N THR A 166 -14.10 -3.39 4.87
CA THR A 166 -14.81 -2.14 5.11
C THR A 166 -13.81 -0.99 5.19
N VAL A 167 -14.27 0.21 4.81
CA VAL A 167 -13.46 1.43 4.97
C VAL A 167 -13.07 1.60 6.43
N SER A 168 -11.79 1.81 6.67
CA SER A 168 -11.24 2.02 8.01
C SER A 168 -10.32 3.23 8.03
N THR A 169 -10.33 3.95 9.15
CA THR A 169 -9.39 5.05 9.39
C THR A 169 -8.36 4.61 10.42
N ARG A 170 -7.09 4.74 10.07
CA ARG A 170 -5.97 4.29 10.89
C ARG A 170 -4.91 5.37 11.03
N ARG A 171 -4.36 5.49 12.21
CA ARG A 171 -3.18 6.30 12.46
C ARG A 171 -1.95 5.41 12.25
N LEU A 172 -1.15 5.73 11.24
CA LEU A 172 0.07 5.02 10.89
C LEU A 172 1.28 5.84 11.32
N ALA A 173 2.21 5.22 12.04
CA ALA A 173 3.47 5.87 12.41
C ALA A 173 4.63 5.12 11.78
N PHE A 174 5.40 5.79 10.93
CA PHE A 174 6.64 5.28 10.35
C PHE A 174 7.85 5.87 11.05
N ARG A 175 8.93 5.09 11.13
CA ARG A 175 10.24 5.53 11.58
C ARG A 175 11.31 5.15 10.56
N PHE A 176 12.25 6.06 10.35
CA PHE A 176 13.44 5.78 9.57
C PHE A 176 14.40 4.96 10.43
N ALA A 177 14.72 3.74 9.99
CA ALA A 177 15.57 2.81 10.70
C ALA A 177 16.45 2.03 9.71
N GLY A 178 17.76 2.07 9.92
CA GLY A 178 18.71 1.49 8.97
C GLY A 178 18.67 2.22 7.62
N ALA A 179 18.32 1.50 6.55
CA ALA A 179 18.30 2.03 5.19
C ALA A 179 16.91 2.49 4.70
N GLY A 180 15.88 2.50 5.56
CA GLY A 180 14.53 2.79 5.07
C GLY A 180 13.47 3.07 6.13
N TRP A 181 12.28 3.40 5.66
CA TRP A 181 11.11 3.62 6.50
C TRP A 181 10.46 2.31 6.89
N ARG A 182 10.16 2.14 8.19
CA ARG A 182 9.48 0.97 8.75
C ARG A 182 8.26 1.40 9.54
N LEU A 183 7.19 0.61 9.47
CA LEU A 183 5.99 0.87 10.24
C LEU A 183 6.19 0.51 11.71
N ALA A 184 6.06 1.51 12.57
CA ALA A 184 6.17 1.36 14.02
C ALA A 184 4.83 0.96 14.65
N SER A 185 3.74 1.64 14.26
CA SER A 185 2.39 1.34 14.74
C SER A 185 1.33 1.59 13.67
N ALA A 186 0.24 0.83 13.77
CA ALA A 186 -1.02 1.06 13.08
C ALA A 186 -2.15 0.95 14.12
N GLU A 187 -2.81 2.04 14.38
CA GLU A 187 -3.86 2.17 15.38
C GLU A 187 -5.18 2.53 14.69
N SER A 188 -6.21 1.71 14.87
CA SER A 188 -7.53 2.03 14.34
C SER A 188 -8.14 3.20 15.10
N ARG A 189 -8.73 4.15 14.36
CA ARG A 189 -9.55 5.20 14.95
C ARG A 189 -11.00 4.71 14.92
N PRO A 190 -11.72 4.71 16.06
CA PRO A 190 -13.15 4.41 16.04
C PRO A 190 -13.88 5.38 15.11
N PRO A 191 -14.96 4.96 14.45
CA PRO A 191 -15.86 5.90 13.78
C PRO A 191 -16.42 6.88 14.83
N GLU A 192 -16.47 8.17 14.48
CA GLU A 192 -17.12 9.21 15.30
C GLU A 192 -18.62 9.10 15.17
#